data_02c9c24a686f400c21044eac5158dd53
#
_entry.id   02c9c24a686f400c21044eac5158dd53
#
_cell.length_a   1.000
_cell.length_b   1.000
_cell.length_c   1.000
_cell.angle_alpha   90.00
_cell.angle_beta   90.00
_cell.angle_gamma   90.00
#
_symmetry.space_group_name_H-M   'P 1'
#
loop_
_entity.id
_entity.type
_entity.pdbx_description
1 polymer ?
#
loop_
_entity_poly.entity_id
_entity_poly.type
_entity_poly.pdbx_seq_one_letter_code
_entity_poly.pdbx_strand_id
1 'polypeptide(L)'
;VFPRWFGNMKSSLVKNGSKVENGVGKFSDFTPVALSKIKELGTTHIWYTGVIEHATNTDYTAYQIRRDHAAVVKGNAGSPYAIKDYYDIDPDLADNVPDRMKEFESLVRRTHEAGMKVIIDFVPNHVARQYYSDAKMAYVEDLGQKDNTSKAFDPNNNFYYIPGQTLCLQFGAQQEDFEYSEFPAKVTGNDCFSTCPGQNDWYETVKLN
;
A
#
# COMPACT_ATOMS: atom_id res chain seq x y z
N VAL A 1 -7.68 13.07 -6.11
CA VAL A 1 -6.47 13.72 -5.54
C VAL A 1 -5.59 12.64 -4.92
N PHE A 2 -4.28 12.71 -5.19
CA PHE A 2 -3.30 11.82 -4.58
C PHE A 2 -2.63 12.52 -3.40
N PRO A 3 -2.97 12.15 -2.14
CA PRO A 3 -2.50 12.85 -0.95
C PRO A 3 -0.97 12.92 -0.85
N ARG A 4 -0.26 11.88 -1.27
CA ARG A 4 1.22 11.86 -1.25
C ARG A 4 1.84 13.06 -1.99
N TRP A 5 1.18 13.58 -3.02
CA TRP A 5 1.66 14.71 -3.81
C TRP A 5 1.01 16.04 -3.45
N PHE A 6 -0.21 16.00 -2.96
CA PHE A 6 -0.92 17.22 -2.57
C PHE A 6 -0.23 17.85 -1.36
N GLY A 7 0.10 19.14 -1.48
CA GLY A 7 0.83 19.87 -0.43
C GLY A 7 2.33 19.59 -0.36
N ASN A 8 2.86 18.60 -1.07
CA ASN A 8 4.30 18.34 -1.10
C ASN A 8 5.04 19.50 -1.76
N MET A 9 5.85 20.21 -0.97
CA MET A 9 6.62 21.40 -1.40
C MET A 9 8.05 21.07 -1.86
N LYS A 10 8.45 19.79 -1.84
CA LYS A 10 9.76 19.39 -2.37
C LYS A 10 9.74 19.39 -3.88
N SER A 11 10.70 20.06 -4.49
CA SER A 11 10.90 20.11 -5.94
C SER A 11 11.92 19.08 -6.46
N SER A 12 12.66 18.43 -5.57
CA SER A 12 13.60 17.38 -5.92
C SER A 12 12.87 16.10 -6.34
N LEU A 13 13.30 15.50 -7.45
CA LEU A 13 12.80 14.21 -7.93
C LEU A 13 13.97 13.23 -8.04
N VAL A 14 14.38 12.70 -6.90
CA VAL A 14 15.42 11.66 -6.84
C VAL A 14 14.76 10.33 -7.15
N LYS A 15 15.23 9.66 -8.20
CA LYS A 15 14.71 8.31 -8.55
C LYS A 15 14.92 7.36 -7.37
N ASN A 16 13.84 6.76 -6.91
CA ASN A 16 13.80 5.92 -5.71
C ASN A 16 14.29 6.65 -4.44
N GLY A 17 14.19 7.98 -4.41
CA GLY A 17 14.55 8.76 -3.24
C GLY A 17 13.63 8.50 -2.05
N SER A 18 14.19 8.72 -0.87
CA SER A 18 13.46 8.65 0.39
C SER A 18 12.41 9.77 0.49
N LYS A 19 11.50 9.64 1.44
CA LYS A 19 10.55 10.72 1.77
C LYS A 19 11.24 12.01 2.28
N VAL A 20 12.45 11.90 2.81
CA VAL A 20 13.25 13.07 3.23
C VAL A 20 13.75 13.84 2.01
N GLU A 21 14.17 13.11 0.97
CA GLU A 21 14.65 13.71 -0.29
C GLU A 21 13.50 14.25 -1.13
N ASN A 22 12.49 13.42 -1.42
CA ASN A 22 11.40 13.75 -2.35
C ASN A 22 10.20 14.42 -1.69
N GLY A 23 10.12 14.38 -0.36
CA GLY A 23 8.96 14.86 0.38
C GLY A 23 7.77 13.90 0.25
N VAL A 24 6.74 14.20 1.01
CA VAL A 24 5.45 13.52 0.99
C VAL A 24 4.38 14.50 1.47
N GLY A 25 3.24 14.55 0.79
CA GLY A 25 2.08 15.31 1.24
C GLY A 25 1.44 14.67 2.47
N LYS A 26 0.72 15.46 3.24
CA LYS A 26 0.11 15.08 4.52
C LYS A 26 -1.41 15.28 4.51
N PHE A 27 -2.10 14.57 5.39
CA PHE A 27 -3.53 14.84 5.60
C PHE A 27 -3.79 16.26 6.08
N SER A 28 -2.86 16.86 6.81
CA SER A 28 -2.93 18.25 7.28
C SER A 28 -2.80 19.29 6.16
N ASP A 29 -2.23 18.94 5.00
CA ASP A 29 -2.13 19.85 3.83
C ASP A 29 -3.52 20.19 3.24
N PHE A 30 -4.52 19.32 3.46
CA PHE A 30 -5.91 19.59 3.12
C PHE A 30 -6.54 20.54 4.13
N THR A 31 -6.03 21.76 4.18
CA THR A 31 -6.54 22.81 5.06
C THR A 31 -7.96 23.24 4.67
N PRO A 32 -8.72 23.89 5.57
CA PRO A 32 -10.03 24.48 5.21
C PRO A 32 -9.96 25.39 4.00
N VAL A 33 -8.86 26.15 3.85
CA VAL A 33 -8.64 27.04 2.69
C VAL A 33 -8.45 26.23 1.41
N ALA A 34 -7.62 25.18 1.45
CA ALA A 34 -7.40 24.31 0.29
C ALA A 34 -8.70 23.63 -0.15
N LEU A 35 -9.47 23.09 0.81
CA LEU A 35 -10.77 22.45 0.56
C LEU A 35 -11.79 23.44 -0.01
N SER A 36 -11.83 24.68 0.50
CA SER A 36 -12.67 25.74 -0.06
C SER A 36 -12.33 26.02 -1.53
N LYS A 37 -11.04 26.09 -1.87
CA LYS A 37 -10.62 26.31 -3.27
C LYS A 37 -10.99 25.15 -4.19
N ILE A 38 -10.92 23.91 -3.72
CA ILE A 38 -11.39 22.74 -4.45
C ILE A 38 -12.92 22.84 -4.65
N LYS A 39 -13.65 23.27 -3.63
CA LYS A 39 -15.11 23.46 -3.70
C LYS A 39 -15.52 24.54 -4.71
N GLU A 40 -14.79 25.64 -4.78
CA GLU A 40 -15.00 26.73 -5.73
C GLU A 40 -14.96 26.28 -7.21
N LEU A 41 -14.27 25.17 -7.51
CA LEU A 41 -14.26 24.54 -8.83
C LEU A 41 -15.57 23.79 -9.17
N GLY A 42 -16.57 23.82 -8.30
CA GLY A 42 -17.82 23.05 -8.45
C GLY A 42 -17.73 21.59 -7.99
N THR A 43 -16.64 21.21 -7.30
CA THR A 43 -16.42 19.85 -6.81
C THR A 43 -17.46 19.47 -5.76
N THR A 44 -18.06 18.29 -5.92
CA THR A 44 -19.04 17.73 -4.97
C THR A 44 -18.49 16.55 -4.18
N HIS A 45 -17.50 15.85 -4.73
CA HIS A 45 -16.84 14.69 -4.13
C HIS A 45 -15.34 14.81 -4.29
N ILE A 46 -14.56 14.46 -3.28
CA ILE A 46 -13.11 14.30 -3.40
C ILE A 46 -12.80 12.80 -3.30
N TRP A 47 -12.14 12.29 -4.30
CA TRP A 47 -11.58 10.95 -4.31
C TRP A 47 -10.13 11.04 -3.84
N TYR A 48 -9.86 10.58 -2.62
CA TYR A 48 -8.51 10.44 -2.06
C TYR A 48 -7.96 9.08 -2.45
N THR A 49 -6.95 9.07 -3.33
CA THR A 49 -6.32 7.84 -3.83
C THR A 49 -5.10 7.47 -2.98
N GLY A 50 -4.88 6.18 -2.75
CA GLY A 50 -3.70 5.67 -2.07
C GLY A 50 -3.63 6.07 -0.59
N VAL A 51 -4.75 6.02 0.13
CA VAL A 51 -4.81 6.34 1.57
C VAL A 51 -4.70 5.10 2.46
N ILE A 52 -5.04 3.91 1.93
CA ILE A 52 -4.93 2.64 2.67
C ILE A 52 -3.45 2.26 2.79
N GLU A 53 -3.05 1.66 3.90
CA GLU A 53 -1.67 1.22 4.12
C GLU A 53 -1.21 0.28 2.99
N HIS A 54 -0.08 0.60 2.39
CA HIS A 54 0.54 -0.16 1.31
C HIS A 54 2.01 -0.44 1.62
N ALA A 55 2.59 -1.42 0.92
CA ALA A 55 3.99 -1.80 1.10
C ALA A 55 4.93 -0.63 0.80
N THR A 56 5.90 -0.40 1.69
CA THR A 56 6.90 0.68 1.59
C THR A 56 8.24 0.24 2.18
N ASN A 57 9.33 0.83 1.67
CA ASN A 57 10.66 0.66 2.27
C ASN A 57 10.92 1.59 3.46
N THR A 58 10.01 2.51 3.77
CA THR A 58 10.11 3.31 5.00
C THR A 58 9.97 2.40 6.22
N ASP A 59 10.90 2.52 7.16
CA ASP A 59 10.86 1.74 8.39
C ASP A 59 9.91 2.38 9.41
N TYR A 60 8.86 1.66 9.76
CA TYR A 60 7.88 2.01 10.78
C TYR A 60 7.82 1.01 11.94
N THR A 61 8.83 0.16 12.11
CA THR A 61 8.87 -0.86 13.17
C THR A 61 8.80 -0.27 14.57
N ALA A 62 9.28 0.98 14.77
CA ALA A 62 9.12 1.73 16.02
C ALA A 62 7.64 1.97 16.40
N TYR A 63 6.73 1.85 15.44
CA TYR A 63 5.28 2.00 15.63
C TYR A 63 4.53 0.68 15.51
N GLN A 64 5.25 -0.45 15.59
CA GLN A 64 4.72 -1.81 15.48
C GLN A 64 4.17 -2.16 14.09
N ILE A 65 4.47 -1.37 13.09
CA ILE A 65 4.16 -1.68 11.69
C ILE A 65 5.30 -2.55 11.15
N ARG A 66 4.95 -3.74 10.66
CA ARG A 66 5.92 -4.68 10.12
C ARG A 66 6.62 -4.12 8.89
N ARG A 67 7.96 -4.25 8.84
CA ARG A 67 8.75 -3.82 7.68
C ARG A 67 8.50 -4.75 6.48
N ASP A 68 8.43 -4.15 5.30
CA ASP A 68 8.41 -4.87 4.03
C ASP A 68 9.82 -5.10 3.52
N HIS A 69 10.02 -6.21 2.78
CA HIS A 69 11.31 -6.51 2.16
C HIS A 69 11.46 -5.72 0.85
N ALA A 70 12.59 -5.04 0.67
CA ALA A 70 12.82 -4.15 -0.48
C ALA A 70 12.72 -4.85 -1.85
N ALA A 71 13.00 -6.15 -1.93
CA ALA A 71 12.87 -6.93 -3.16
C ALA A 71 11.42 -7.02 -3.68
N VAL A 72 10.42 -6.82 -2.80
CA VAL A 72 8.99 -6.88 -3.14
C VAL A 72 8.26 -5.56 -2.88
N VAL A 73 9.01 -4.46 -2.90
CA VAL A 73 8.48 -3.09 -2.87
C VAL A 73 8.95 -2.35 -4.12
N LYS A 74 8.06 -1.68 -4.81
CA LYS A 74 8.38 -0.93 -6.04
C LYS A 74 8.90 0.46 -5.70
N GLY A 75 10.20 0.67 -5.81
CA GLY A 75 10.88 1.88 -5.33
C GLY A 75 10.87 1.98 -3.80
N ASN A 76 11.24 3.13 -3.23
CA ASN A 76 11.22 3.31 -1.77
C ASN A 76 9.82 3.58 -1.21
N ALA A 77 9.05 4.38 -1.94
CA ALA A 77 7.70 4.76 -1.51
C ALA A 77 6.66 3.64 -1.68
N GLY A 78 6.95 2.63 -2.48
CA GLY A 78 5.99 1.57 -2.83
C GLY A 78 4.89 2.03 -3.78
N SER A 79 4.08 1.07 -4.22
CA SER A 79 2.87 1.31 -5.00
C SER A 79 1.69 1.56 -4.08
N PRO A 80 0.91 2.65 -4.25
CA PRO A 80 -0.27 2.91 -3.44
C PRO A 80 -1.38 1.87 -3.63
N TYR A 81 -1.22 0.96 -4.59
CA TYR A 81 -2.14 -0.14 -4.86
C TYR A 81 -1.61 -1.50 -4.40
N ALA A 82 -0.38 -1.59 -3.90
CA ALA A 82 0.14 -2.78 -3.22
C ALA A 82 -0.29 -2.75 -1.74
N ILE A 83 -1.59 -2.96 -1.50
CA ILE A 83 -2.19 -2.86 -0.17
C ILE A 83 -1.56 -3.89 0.76
N LYS A 84 -1.04 -3.43 1.88
CA LYS A 84 -0.42 -4.24 2.92
C LYS A 84 -1.37 -4.54 4.07
N ASP A 85 -2.22 -3.58 4.42
CA ASP A 85 -3.21 -3.70 5.47
C ASP A 85 -4.50 -2.97 5.09
N TYR A 86 -5.61 -3.69 4.94
CA TYR A 86 -6.93 -3.08 4.69
C TYR A 86 -7.55 -2.41 5.92
N TYR A 87 -7.02 -2.66 7.09
CA TYR A 87 -7.55 -2.13 8.36
C TYR A 87 -6.84 -0.86 8.81
N ASP A 88 -5.83 -0.40 8.04
CA ASP A 88 -5.01 0.74 8.42
C ASP A 88 -4.77 1.74 7.28
N ILE A 89 -4.22 2.88 7.66
CA ILE A 89 -3.95 4.03 6.80
C ILE A 89 -2.45 4.18 6.60
N ASP A 90 -2.06 4.60 5.39
CA ASP A 90 -0.65 4.84 5.02
C ASP A 90 0.02 5.80 6.01
N PRO A 91 1.02 5.31 6.78
CA PRO A 91 1.71 6.11 7.80
C PRO A 91 2.51 7.27 7.21
N ASP A 92 2.88 7.22 5.92
CA ASP A 92 3.57 8.33 5.26
C ASP A 92 2.70 9.60 5.20
N LEU A 93 1.38 9.47 5.18
CA LEU A 93 0.43 10.57 5.03
C LEU A 93 0.10 11.28 6.35
N ALA A 94 0.44 10.69 7.49
CA ALA A 94 0.18 11.26 8.80
C ALA A 94 1.35 12.15 9.27
N ASP A 95 1.04 13.21 10.01
CA ASP A 95 2.03 13.99 10.74
C ASP A 95 2.53 13.23 11.97
N ASN A 96 1.62 12.52 12.66
CA ASN A 96 1.91 11.66 13.80
C ASN A 96 1.46 10.22 13.49
N VAL A 97 2.42 9.33 13.23
CA VAL A 97 2.14 7.94 12.82
C VAL A 97 1.18 7.19 13.77
N PRO A 98 1.30 7.27 15.11
CA PRO A 98 0.33 6.66 16.02
C PRO A 98 -1.11 7.17 15.88
N ASP A 99 -1.30 8.38 15.38
CA ASP A 99 -2.63 8.99 15.21
C ASP A 99 -3.12 8.97 13.75
N ARG A 100 -2.46 8.24 12.85
CA ARG A 100 -2.75 8.23 11.41
C ARG A 100 -4.23 8.02 11.05
N MET A 101 -4.90 7.10 11.73
CA MET A 101 -6.34 6.88 11.52
C MET A 101 -7.17 8.09 11.94
N LYS A 102 -6.88 8.69 13.09
CA LYS A 102 -7.57 9.91 13.56
C LYS A 102 -7.32 11.11 12.66
N GLU A 103 -6.11 11.23 12.11
CA GLU A 103 -5.77 12.27 11.15
C GLU A 103 -6.57 12.10 9.85
N PHE A 104 -6.71 10.88 9.35
CA PHE A 104 -7.55 10.58 8.20
C PHE A 104 -9.04 10.85 8.50
N GLU A 105 -9.58 10.40 9.63
CA GLU A 105 -10.95 10.72 10.07
C GLU A 105 -11.17 12.24 10.17
N SER A 106 -10.16 12.97 10.64
CA SER A 106 -10.20 14.43 10.69
C SER A 106 -10.21 15.05 9.28
N LEU A 107 -9.48 14.49 8.30
CA LEU A 107 -9.57 14.90 6.90
C LEU A 107 -10.98 14.67 6.33
N VAL A 108 -11.57 13.50 6.58
CA VAL A 108 -12.94 13.18 6.16
C VAL A 108 -13.91 14.21 6.72
N ARG A 109 -13.84 14.51 8.01
CA ARG A 109 -14.68 15.51 8.67
C ARG A 109 -14.51 16.90 8.03
N ARG A 110 -13.28 17.39 7.87
CA ARG A 110 -13.01 18.70 7.23
C ARG A 110 -13.56 18.77 5.80
N THR A 111 -13.50 17.67 5.06
CA THR A 111 -14.04 17.58 3.70
C THR A 111 -15.57 17.69 3.71
N HIS A 112 -16.23 17.03 4.66
CA HIS A 112 -17.68 17.13 4.86
C HIS A 112 -18.09 18.54 5.29
N GLU A 113 -17.36 19.16 6.20
CA GLU A 113 -17.57 20.54 6.65
C GLU A 113 -17.43 21.56 5.49
N ALA A 114 -16.57 21.26 4.51
CA ALA A 114 -16.46 22.05 3.28
C ALA A 114 -17.59 21.76 2.26
N GLY A 115 -18.59 20.95 2.62
CA GLY A 115 -19.74 20.63 1.77
C GLY A 115 -19.43 19.66 0.62
N MET A 116 -18.43 18.81 0.77
CA MET A 116 -18.06 17.77 -0.20
C MET A 116 -18.13 16.39 0.44
N LYS A 117 -18.28 15.36 -0.38
CA LYS A 117 -18.23 13.96 0.04
C LYS A 117 -16.87 13.35 -0.23
N VAL A 118 -16.52 12.30 0.50
CA VAL A 118 -15.27 11.56 0.36
C VAL A 118 -15.50 10.24 -0.37
N ILE A 119 -14.58 9.91 -1.26
CA ILE A 119 -14.42 8.59 -1.90
C ILE A 119 -12.99 8.15 -1.63
N ILE A 120 -12.78 6.87 -1.33
CA ILE A 120 -11.46 6.25 -1.25
C ILE A 120 -11.40 5.04 -2.19
N ASP A 121 -10.20 4.67 -2.61
CA ASP A 121 -9.98 3.45 -3.38
C ASP A 121 -10.27 2.21 -2.54
N PHE A 122 -10.83 1.20 -3.20
CA PHE A 122 -10.82 -0.16 -2.71
C PHE A 122 -10.25 -1.06 -3.81
N VAL A 123 -9.20 -1.82 -3.49
CA VAL A 123 -8.42 -2.62 -4.45
C VAL A 123 -8.65 -4.11 -4.16
N PRO A 124 -9.69 -4.76 -4.72
CA PRO A 124 -10.02 -6.15 -4.40
C PRO A 124 -9.34 -7.18 -5.32
N ASN A 125 -8.53 -6.74 -6.30
CA ASN A 125 -7.91 -7.63 -7.30
C ASN A 125 -6.61 -8.28 -6.79
N HIS A 126 -5.86 -7.56 -5.97
CA HIS A 126 -4.54 -7.98 -5.48
C HIS A 126 -4.18 -7.24 -4.20
N VAL A 127 -3.17 -7.75 -3.51
CA VAL A 127 -2.58 -7.11 -2.32
C VAL A 127 -1.05 -7.15 -2.42
N ALA A 128 -0.35 -6.47 -1.51
CA ALA A 128 1.09 -6.58 -1.38
C ALA A 128 1.51 -8.04 -1.17
N ARG A 129 2.67 -8.41 -1.71
CA ARG A 129 3.18 -9.79 -1.61
C ARG A 129 3.36 -10.24 -0.17
N GLN A 130 3.74 -9.32 0.71
CA GLN A 130 3.86 -9.55 2.15
C GLN A 130 2.66 -8.99 2.93
N TYR A 131 1.43 -9.11 2.39
CA TYR A 131 0.22 -8.69 3.09
C TYR A 131 0.23 -9.20 4.54
N TYR A 132 0.03 -8.30 5.46
CA TYR A 132 -0.10 -8.59 6.88
C TYR A 132 -0.76 -7.39 7.57
N SER A 133 -1.80 -7.63 8.34
CA SER A 133 -2.48 -6.56 9.08
C SER A 133 -1.99 -6.47 10.52
N ASP A 134 -1.45 -5.31 10.86
CA ASP A 134 -1.10 -4.95 12.24
C ASP A 134 -2.30 -4.39 13.02
N ALA A 135 -3.32 -3.88 12.29
CA ALA A 135 -4.45 -3.15 12.87
C ALA A 135 -5.76 -3.96 12.91
N LYS A 136 -5.80 -5.18 12.34
CA LYS A 136 -6.99 -6.01 12.35
C LYS A 136 -7.41 -6.41 13.77
N MET A 137 -8.69 -6.69 13.94
CA MET A 137 -9.21 -7.24 15.20
C MET A 137 -8.63 -8.65 15.44
N ALA A 138 -8.41 -9.00 16.69
CA ALA A 138 -7.75 -10.26 17.07
C ALA A 138 -8.45 -11.55 16.56
N TYR A 139 -9.76 -11.49 16.28
CA TYR A 139 -10.53 -12.60 15.72
C TYR A 139 -10.53 -12.67 14.20
N VAL A 140 -9.93 -11.68 13.52
CA VAL A 140 -9.81 -11.65 12.06
C VAL A 140 -8.51 -12.33 11.66
N GLU A 141 -8.60 -13.24 10.70
CA GLU A 141 -7.45 -13.93 10.13
C GLU A 141 -6.87 -13.10 8.97
N ASP A 142 -5.55 -13.16 8.81
CA ASP A 142 -4.92 -12.56 7.64
C ASP A 142 -5.21 -13.36 6.38
N LEU A 143 -5.18 -12.69 5.25
CA LEU A 143 -5.31 -13.32 3.94
C LEU A 143 -4.22 -14.38 3.75
N GLY A 144 -4.60 -15.55 3.28
CA GLY A 144 -3.70 -16.66 3.02
C GLY A 144 -3.37 -17.54 4.23
N GLN A 145 -3.77 -17.15 5.44
CA GLN A 145 -3.42 -17.86 6.67
C GLN A 145 -3.92 -19.32 6.71
N LYS A 146 -5.06 -19.59 6.05
CA LYS A 146 -5.67 -20.93 5.97
C LYS A 146 -5.63 -21.54 4.57
N ASP A 147 -4.92 -20.93 3.65
CA ASP A 147 -4.87 -21.40 2.28
C ASP A 147 -4.22 -22.78 2.15
N ASN A 148 -4.78 -23.61 1.28
CA ASN A 148 -4.16 -24.86 0.87
C ASN A 148 -3.13 -24.59 -0.23
N THR A 149 -1.89 -24.39 0.17
CA THR A 149 -0.78 -24.03 -0.72
C THR A 149 -0.30 -25.17 -1.64
N SER A 150 -0.85 -26.39 -1.46
CA SER A 150 -0.55 -27.53 -2.35
C SER A 150 -1.33 -27.51 -3.66
N LYS A 151 -2.31 -26.61 -3.79
CA LYS A 151 -3.15 -26.46 -4.97
C LYS A 151 -2.89 -25.11 -5.66
N ALA A 152 -2.81 -25.13 -6.98
CA ALA A 152 -2.67 -23.92 -7.76
C ALA A 152 -3.92 -23.01 -7.66
N PHE A 153 -5.10 -23.65 -7.64
CA PHE A 153 -6.38 -23.00 -7.41
C PHE A 153 -7.23 -23.83 -6.45
N ASP A 154 -7.78 -23.16 -5.45
CA ASP A 154 -8.82 -23.70 -4.58
C ASP A 154 -9.83 -22.56 -4.29
N PRO A 155 -11.14 -22.76 -4.49
CA PRO A 155 -12.14 -21.69 -4.28
C PRO A 155 -12.23 -21.21 -2.82
N ASN A 156 -11.61 -21.92 -1.87
CA ASN A 156 -11.54 -21.52 -0.47
C ASN A 156 -10.24 -20.78 -0.11
N ASN A 157 -9.27 -20.73 -1.04
CA ASN A 157 -8.04 -19.98 -0.85
C ASN A 157 -8.24 -18.49 -1.12
N ASN A 158 -7.46 -17.65 -0.45
CA ASN A 158 -7.37 -16.22 -0.75
C ASN A 158 -6.46 -15.94 -1.95
N PHE A 159 -5.45 -16.79 -2.19
CA PHE A 159 -4.45 -16.58 -3.23
C PHE A 159 -4.37 -17.77 -4.21
N TYR A 160 -3.85 -17.46 -5.41
CA TYR A 160 -3.40 -18.47 -6.37
C TYR A 160 -1.94 -18.80 -6.09
N TYR A 161 -1.60 -20.09 -6.13
CA TYR A 161 -0.26 -20.61 -5.87
C TYR A 161 0.36 -21.29 -7.08
N ILE A 162 1.69 -21.43 -7.06
CA ILE A 162 2.46 -22.25 -7.99
C ILE A 162 3.11 -23.37 -7.15
N PRO A 163 2.39 -24.49 -6.89
CA PRO A 163 2.81 -25.48 -5.93
C PRO A 163 4.17 -26.09 -6.22
N GLY A 164 4.97 -26.28 -5.16
CA GLY A 164 6.29 -26.91 -5.25
C GLY A 164 7.38 -26.05 -5.91
N GLN A 165 7.10 -24.78 -6.22
CA GLN A 165 8.06 -23.89 -6.85
C GLN A 165 8.30 -22.64 -5.98
N THR A 166 9.56 -22.18 -5.94
CA THR A 166 9.97 -20.97 -5.22
C THR A 166 9.89 -19.76 -6.15
N LEU A 167 9.49 -18.63 -5.60
CA LEU A 167 9.55 -17.35 -6.31
C LEU A 167 11.00 -17.02 -6.64
N CYS A 168 11.23 -16.58 -7.88
CA CYS A 168 12.52 -16.16 -8.40
C CYS A 168 12.41 -14.70 -8.85
N LEU A 169 13.03 -13.79 -8.12
CA LEU A 169 13.17 -12.39 -8.52
C LEU A 169 14.59 -12.16 -9.05
N GLN A 170 14.72 -11.87 -10.35
CA GLN A 170 16.01 -11.63 -11.01
C GLN A 170 16.43 -10.15 -10.96
N PHE A 171 15.68 -9.32 -10.29
CA PHE A 171 15.86 -7.87 -10.14
C PHE A 171 15.39 -7.47 -8.76
N GLY A 172 15.75 -6.26 -8.34
CA GLY A 172 15.38 -5.70 -7.06
C GLY A 172 16.60 -5.42 -6.19
N ALA A 173 16.36 -4.78 -5.05
CA ALA A 173 17.41 -4.41 -4.13
C ALA A 173 17.95 -5.67 -3.42
N GLN A 174 19.11 -6.14 -3.86
CA GLN A 174 19.95 -7.11 -3.15
C GLN A 174 20.61 -6.46 -1.89
N GLN A 175 20.00 -5.41 -1.33
CA GLN A 175 20.61 -4.55 -0.31
C GLN A 175 20.11 -4.85 1.10
N GLU A 176 19.33 -5.91 1.26
CA GLU A 176 18.87 -6.36 2.58
C GLU A 176 19.84 -7.38 3.17
N ASP A 177 19.87 -7.49 4.49
CA ASP A 177 20.72 -8.44 5.22
C ASP A 177 20.33 -9.91 4.98
N PHE A 178 19.23 -10.16 4.29
CA PHE A 178 18.74 -11.50 3.94
C PHE A 178 18.06 -11.49 2.57
N GLU A 179 18.06 -12.65 1.91
CA GLU A 179 17.40 -12.85 0.63
C GLU A 179 15.89 -13.05 0.81
N TYR A 180 15.08 -12.38 -0.01
CA TYR A 180 13.64 -12.63 -0.03
C TYR A 180 13.34 -14.03 -0.59
N SER A 181 12.61 -14.82 0.16
CA SER A 181 12.18 -16.16 -0.25
C SER A 181 10.67 -16.31 -0.06
N GLU A 182 10.00 -16.89 -1.06
CA GLU A 182 8.56 -17.23 -1.00
C GLU A 182 8.36 -18.63 -1.58
N PHE A 183 7.87 -19.56 -0.76
CA PHE A 183 7.56 -20.93 -1.15
C PHE A 183 6.24 -21.40 -0.51
N PRO A 184 5.32 -21.98 -1.30
CA PRO A 184 5.31 -21.89 -2.77
C PRO A 184 5.08 -20.46 -3.25
N ALA A 185 5.54 -20.17 -4.45
CA ALA A 185 5.32 -18.87 -5.08
C ALA A 185 3.83 -18.59 -5.27
N LYS A 186 3.43 -17.33 -5.09
CA LYS A 186 2.08 -16.86 -5.38
C LYS A 186 2.05 -16.17 -6.76
N VAL A 187 0.93 -16.27 -7.43
CA VAL A 187 0.68 -15.61 -8.72
C VAL A 187 0.69 -14.08 -8.52
N THR A 188 1.32 -13.33 -9.41
CA THR A 188 1.33 -11.85 -9.33
C THR A 188 -0.04 -11.24 -9.59
N GLY A 189 -0.25 -10.03 -9.10
CA GLY A 189 -1.53 -9.33 -9.20
C GLY A 189 -2.00 -9.06 -10.63
N ASN A 190 -1.11 -9.10 -11.63
CA ASN A 190 -1.41 -8.94 -13.06
C ASN A 190 -1.56 -10.28 -13.81
N ASP A 191 -1.91 -11.35 -13.11
CA ASP A 191 -2.12 -12.68 -13.70
C ASP A 191 -0.86 -13.32 -14.32
N CYS A 192 0.33 -12.94 -13.88
CA CYS A 192 1.55 -13.61 -14.29
C CYS A 192 1.76 -14.90 -13.47
N PHE A 193 1.56 -16.06 -14.08
CA PHE A 193 1.69 -17.39 -13.47
C PHE A 193 3.14 -17.92 -13.50
N SER A 194 4.11 -17.07 -13.87
CA SER A 194 5.53 -17.42 -13.81
C SER A 194 6.06 -17.30 -12.38
N THR A 195 6.90 -18.25 -11.97
CA THR A 195 7.68 -18.12 -10.72
C THR A 195 8.75 -17.05 -10.81
N CYS A 196 9.16 -16.67 -12.02
CA CYS A 196 10.12 -15.61 -12.29
C CYS A 196 9.42 -14.46 -13.05
N PRO A 197 8.56 -13.66 -12.38
CA PRO A 197 7.94 -12.49 -13.00
C PRO A 197 9.02 -11.49 -13.43
N GLY A 198 8.76 -10.77 -14.53
CA GLY A 198 9.65 -9.71 -15.01
C GLY A 198 9.50 -8.41 -14.22
N GLN A 199 10.42 -7.48 -14.43
CA GLN A 199 10.39 -6.16 -13.75
C GLN A 199 9.13 -5.34 -14.09
N ASN A 200 8.53 -5.59 -15.27
CA ASN A 200 7.30 -4.93 -15.70
C ASN A 200 6.02 -5.64 -15.21
N ASP A 201 6.14 -6.84 -14.66
CA ASP A 201 5.05 -7.49 -13.96
C ASP A 201 4.83 -6.84 -12.61
N TRP A 202 3.68 -7.10 -12.00
CA TRP A 202 3.36 -6.56 -10.66
C TRP A 202 3.95 -7.46 -9.57
N TYR A 203 5.27 -7.68 -9.66
CA TYR A 203 6.02 -8.60 -8.79
C TYR A 203 5.87 -8.29 -7.30
N GLU A 204 5.56 -7.03 -6.95
CA GLU A 204 5.33 -6.56 -5.59
C GLU A 204 3.96 -6.95 -5.05
N THR A 205 3.08 -7.52 -5.89
CA THR A 205 1.72 -7.87 -5.53
C THR A 205 1.43 -9.35 -5.76
N VAL A 206 0.39 -9.84 -5.10
CA VAL A 206 -0.18 -11.19 -5.28
C VAL A 206 -1.65 -11.10 -5.62
N LYS A 207 -2.11 -11.99 -6.51
CA LYS A 207 -3.50 -12.05 -6.95
C LYS A 207 -4.40 -12.58 -5.86
N LEU A 208 -5.51 -11.89 -5.63
CA LEU A 208 -6.64 -12.39 -4.83
C LEU A 208 -7.53 -13.29 -5.69
N ASN A 209 -8.12 -14.30 -5.03
CA ASN A 209 -9.08 -15.22 -5.62
C ASN A 209 -10.52 -14.70 -5.47
#